data_eec86e496f84f7ab0e2b1dfc0839497c
#
_entry.id   eec86e496f84f7ab0e2b1dfc0839497c
#
_cell.length_a   1.000
_cell.length_b   1.000
_cell.length_c   1.000
_cell.angle_alpha   90.00
_cell.angle_beta   90.00
_cell.angle_gamma   90.00
#
_symmetry.space_group_name_H-M   'P 1'
#
loop_
_entity.id
_entity.type
_entity.pdbx_description
1 polymer ?
#
loop_
_entity_poly.entity_id
_entity_poly.type
_entity_poly.pdbx_seq_one_letter_code
_entity_poly.pdbx_strand_id
1 'polypeptide(L)'
;MVEGIDSKGYTFKVSPLLAYAFRDNMALGARFIYGRTLLQIDGADIKMGDPDTGINLTTDYYYAIRHSYTFAVIWRQYIPLGNSKRFALFTETQLAGGGTQAKFAMEQPKKDQFIPYKGTYETGYHFSLGVSPGLIAFATNNMAVEVSVGVMGIQYSHTKQTHNRISVGERSSSNMNFKVNIFSIGLGISFYL
;
A
#
# COMPACT_ATOMS: atom_id res chain seq x y z
N MET A 1 17.63 -14.85 25.58
CA MET A 1 18.53 -14.05 24.72
C MET A 1 18.05 -14.23 23.30
N VAL A 2 17.68 -13.19 22.61
CA VAL A 2 17.27 -13.29 21.19
C VAL A 2 18.54 -13.03 20.38
N GLU A 3 19.12 -14.05 19.79
CA GLU A 3 20.29 -13.93 18.91
C GLU A 3 19.87 -14.17 17.46
N GLY A 4 20.25 -13.22 16.61
CA GLY A 4 20.36 -13.46 15.16
C GLY A 4 19.06 -13.43 14.36
N ILE A 5 18.18 -12.42 14.54
CA ILE A 5 17.14 -12.16 13.53
C ILE A 5 17.74 -11.29 12.42
N ASP A 6 18.07 -11.89 11.30
CA ASP A 6 18.38 -11.11 10.09
C ASP A 6 17.09 -10.93 9.29
N SER A 7 16.53 -9.73 9.35
CA SER A 7 15.32 -9.37 8.64
C SER A 7 15.57 -8.19 7.72
N LYS A 8 15.20 -8.35 6.44
CA LYS A 8 15.25 -7.30 5.44
C LYS A 8 13.85 -7.03 4.92
N GLY A 9 13.44 -5.77 4.98
CA GLY A 9 12.13 -5.39 4.47
C GLY A 9 12.11 -3.95 4.00
N TYR A 10 11.36 -3.70 2.94
CA TYR A 10 11.04 -2.35 2.51
C TYR A 10 9.66 -2.29 1.89
N THR A 11 9.05 -1.13 2.02
CA THR A 11 7.84 -0.76 1.29
C THR A 11 8.10 0.54 0.56
N PHE A 12 7.79 0.51 -0.72
CA PHE A 12 7.95 1.67 -1.57
C PHE A 12 6.65 1.86 -2.37
N LYS A 13 6.22 3.11 -2.50
CA LYS A 13 5.01 3.51 -3.22
C LYS A 13 5.25 4.78 -4.00
N VAL A 14 4.91 4.74 -5.30
CA VAL A 14 4.93 5.91 -6.20
C VAL A 14 3.52 6.16 -6.70
N SER A 15 3.12 7.42 -6.75
CA SER A 15 1.75 7.81 -7.05
C SER A 15 1.71 9.08 -7.90
N PRO A 16 2.17 9.04 -9.17
CA PRO A 16 2.05 10.17 -10.07
C PRO A 16 0.58 10.51 -10.33
N LEU A 17 0.31 11.81 -10.36
CA LEU A 17 -0.99 12.40 -10.60
C LEU A 17 -0.89 13.40 -11.74
N LEU A 18 -1.83 13.32 -12.68
CA LEU A 18 -2.07 14.32 -13.70
C LEU A 18 -3.50 14.83 -13.57
N ALA A 19 -3.68 16.14 -13.43
CA ALA A 19 -5.00 16.74 -13.30
C ALA A 19 -5.11 18.02 -14.13
N TYR A 20 -6.31 18.31 -14.60
CA TYR A 20 -6.67 19.48 -15.37
C TYR A 20 -7.73 20.28 -14.62
N ALA A 21 -7.45 21.56 -14.38
CA ALA A 21 -8.40 22.50 -13.80
C ALA A 21 -9.39 22.94 -14.89
N PHE A 22 -10.59 22.40 -14.87
CA PHE A 22 -11.62 22.69 -15.89
C PHE A 22 -12.56 23.81 -15.45
N ARG A 23 -12.52 24.19 -14.20
CA ARG A 23 -13.30 25.28 -13.60
C ARG A 23 -12.56 25.86 -12.40
N ASP A 24 -12.94 27.07 -12.00
CA ASP A 24 -12.41 27.68 -10.77
C ASP A 24 -12.62 26.74 -9.57
N ASN A 25 -11.53 26.50 -8.86
CA ASN A 25 -11.49 25.63 -7.67
C ASN A 25 -11.90 24.15 -7.92
N MET A 26 -11.87 23.67 -9.17
CA MET A 26 -12.20 22.29 -9.50
C MET A 26 -11.19 21.72 -10.48
N ALA A 27 -10.72 20.50 -10.21
CA ALA A 27 -9.87 19.77 -11.13
C ALA A 27 -10.34 18.32 -11.28
N LEU A 28 -10.19 17.80 -12.49
CA LEU A 28 -10.39 16.39 -12.82
C LEU A 28 -9.04 15.79 -13.24
N GLY A 29 -8.74 14.59 -12.78
CA GLY A 29 -7.45 14.00 -13.08
C GLY A 29 -7.44 12.49 -13.01
N ALA A 30 -6.26 11.95 -13.26
CA ALA A 30 -5.97 10.53 -13.17
C ALA A 30 -4.70 10.32 -12.36
N ARG A 31 -4.71 9.26 -11.55
CA ARG A 31 -3.58 8.87 -10.72
C ARG A 31 -3.24 7.41 -10.99
N PHE A 32 -1.97 7.13 -11.19
CA PHE A 32 -1.46 5.78 -11.22
C PHE A 32 -0.68 5.53 -9.93
N ILE A 33 -0.95 4.41 -9.26
CA ILE A 33 -0.29 4.05 -8.02
C ILE A 33 0.40 2.71 -8.22
N TYR A 34 1.71 2.69 -8.02
CA TYR A 34 2.49 1.48 -7.96
C TYR A 34 3.07 1.30 -6.56
N GLY A 35 2.86 0.14 -5.98
CA GLY A 35 3.42 -0.22 -4.69
C GLY A 35 4.18 -1.53 -4.75
N ARG A 36 5.30 -1.60 -4.04
CA ARG A 36 6.07 -2.82 -3.84
C ARG A 36 6.44 -2.96 -2.38
N THR A 37 6.14 -4.13 -1.83
CA THR A 37 6.53 -4.52 -0.47
C THR A 37 7.37 -5.78 -0.57
N LEU A 38 8.53 -5.78 0.07
CA LEU A 38 9.39 -6.95 0.26
C LEU A 38 9.58 -7.15 1.76
N LEU A 39 9.42 -8.38 2.22
CA LEU A 39 9.79 -8.82 3.56
C LEU A 39 10.54 -10.15 3.41
N GLN A 40 11.73 -10.20 3.96
CA GLN A 40 12.56 -11.38 4.05
C GLN A 40 13.01 -11.54 5.49
N ILE A 41 12.80 -12.72 6.04
CA ILE A 41 13.24 -13.11 7.39
C ILE A 41 14.08 -14.38 7.18
N ASP A 42 15.37 -14.28 7.44
CA ASP A 42 16.30 -15.40 7.37
C ASP A 42 16.39 -16.00 8.79
N GLY A 43 15.62 -17.07 9.03
CA GLY A 43 15.61 -17.90 10.22
C GLY A 43 15.90 -17.20 11.56
N ALA A 44 15.00 -17.26 12.50
CA ALA A 44 15.26 -16.76 13.86
C ALA A 44 15.14 -17.92 14.85
N ASP A 45 16.21 -18.22 15.55
CA ASP A 45 16.20 -19.15 16.69
C ASP A 45 15.90 -18.33 17.95
N ILE A 46 14.69 -18.41 18.43
CA ILE A 46 14.30 -17.80 19.71
C ILE A 46 14.44 -18.86 20.80
N LYS A 47 15.51 -18.82 21.58
CA LYS A 47 15.71 -19.64 22.76
C LYS A 47 15.13 -18.90 23.97
N MET A 48 14.01 -19.36 24.51
CA MET A 48 13.42 -18.85 25.75
C MET A 48 13.55 -19.90 26.85
N GLY A 49 14.28 -19.58 27.91
CA GLY A 49 14.42 -20.42 29.10
C GLY A 49 15.80 -21.04 29.30
N ASP A 50 15.90 -21.90 30.33
CA ASP A 50 17.10 -22.61 30.74
C ASP A 50 17.51 -23.68 29.72
N PRO A 51 18.81 -24.05 29.61
CA PRO A 51 19.32 -25.01 28.61
C PRO A 51 18.61 -26.36 28.54
N ASP A 52 18.02 -26.80 29.68
CA ASP A 52 17.40 -28.14 29.79
C ASP A 52 15.85 -28.13 29.69
N THR A 53 15.19 -26.99 29.82
CA THR A 53 13.72 -26.88 29.80
C THR A 53 13.19 -25.78 28.90
N GLY A 54 14.05 -25.17 28.09
CA GLY A 54 13.72 -24.02 27.25
C GLY A 54 12.89 -24.39 26.03
N ILE A 55 11.95 -23.52 25.65
CA ILE A 55 11.19 -23.60 24.40
C ILE A 55 12.08 -23.05 23.30
N ASN A 56 12.51 -23.90 22.39
CA ASN A 56 13.19 -23.50 21.15
C ASN A 56 12.13 -23.25 20.09
N LEU A 57 11.88 -21.98 19.77
CA LEU A 57 11.07 -21.57 18.63
C LEU A 57 12.02 -21.25 17.46
N THR A 58 12.13 -22.20 16.53
CA THR A 58 12.83 -21.98 15.26
C THR A 58 11.84 -21.41 14.28
N THR A 59 12.08 -20.20 13.82
CA THR A 59 11.29 -19.59 12.73
C THR A 59 12.04 -19.85 11.43
N ASP A 60 11.43 -20.64 10.55
CA ASP A 60 11.95 -20.94 9.23
C ASP A 60 12.00 -19.69 8.34
N TYR A 61 12.77 -19.78 7.29
CA TYR A 61 12.87 -18.76 6.25
C TYR A 61 11.48 -18.30 5.77
N TYR A 62 11.24 -16.98 5.81
CA TYR A 62 10.02 -16.38 5.29
C TYR A 62 10.35 -15.29 4.27
N TYR A 63 9.82 -15.45 3.08
CA TYR A 63 9.95 -14.48 2.00
C TYR A 63 8.57 -14.07 1.49
N ALA A 64 8.31 -12.78 1.48
CA ALA A 64 7.09 -12.22 0.95
C ALA A 64 7.40 -11.03 0.04
N ILE A 65 6.91 -11.09 -1.19
CA ILE A 65 6.95 -9.98 -2.12
C ILE A 65 5.54 -9.70 -2.63
N ARG A 66 5.16 -8.42 -2.61
CA ARG A 66 3.86 -7.96 -3.10
C ARG A 66 4.06 -6.78 -4.05
N HIS A 67 3.38 -6.83 -5.18
CA HIS A 67 3.22 -5.74 -6.12
C HIS A 67 1.76 -5.32 -6.18
N SER A 68 1.50 -4.03 -6.25
CA SER A 68 0.17 -3.47 -6.43
C SER A 68 0.19 -2.40 -7.52
N TYR A 69 -0.81 -2.45 -8.38
CA TYR A 69 -1.02 -1.51 -9.48
C TYR A 69 -2.43 -0.99 -9.36
N THR A 70 -2.60 0.32 -9.25
CA THR A 70 -3.92 0.94 -9.10
C THR A 70 -4.02 2.14 -10.03
N PHE A 71 -5.11 2.24 -10.76
CA PHE A 71 -5.47 3.41 -11.52
C PHE A 71 -6.68 4.06 -10.86
N ALA A 72 -6.66 5.38 -10.73
CA ALA A 72 -7.74 6.14 -10.13
C ALA A 72 -8.10 7.35 -11.00
N VAL A 73 -9.40 7.58 -11.13
CA VAL A 73 -9.94 8.86 -11.60
C VAL A 73 -10.23 9.69 -10.35
N ILE A 74 -9.79 10.92 -10.36
CA ILE A 74 -9.92 11.82 -9.22
C ILE A 74 -10.69 13.08 -9.61
N TRP A 75 -11.49 13.57 -8.68
CA TRP A 75 -12.13 14.87 -8.73
C TRP A 75 -11.75 15.64 -7.49
N ARG A 76 -11.12 16.79 -7.67
CA ARG A 76 -10.70 17.68 -6.59
C ARG A 76 -11.53 18.94 -6.57
N GLN A 77 -11.88 19.34 -5.37
CA GLN A 77 -12.49 20.64 -5.06
C GLN A 77 -11.56 21.38 -4.12
N TYR A 78 -11.28 22.63 -4.42
CA TYR A 78 -10.46 23.51 -3.61
C TYR A 78 -11.31 24.55 -2.89
N ILE A 79 -11.00 24.79 -1.63
CA ILE A 79 -11.64 25.79 -0.78
C ILE A 79 -10.53 26.76 -0.34
N PRO A 80 -10.44 27.98 -0.90
CA PRO A 80 -9.45 28.95 -0.49
C PRO A 80 -9.58 29.28 0.99
N LEU A 81 -8.46 29.41 1.69
CA LEU A 81 -8.44 29.78 3.10
C LEU A 81 -8.40 31.32 3.23
N GLY A 82 -9.55 31.93 3.45
CA GLY A 82 -9.71 33.37 3.57
C GLY A 82 -9.23 34.14 2.34
N ASN A 83 -8.52 35.24 2.53
CA ASN A 83 -7.93 36.05 1.44
C ASN A 83 -6.55 35.52 1.00
N SER A 84 -6.10 34.39 1.50
CA SER A 84 -4.79 33.84 1.15
C SER A 84 -4.84 33.21 -0.24
N LYS A 85 -3.96 33.69 -1.13
CA LYS A 85 -3.71 33.06 -2.44
C LYS A 85 -2.75 31.85 -2.35
N ARG A 86 -2.20 31.57 -1.17
CA ARG A 86 -1.16 30.56 -0.98
C ARG A 86 -1.64 29.28 -0.31
N PHE A 87 -2.77 29.32 0.39
CA PHE A 87 -3.30 28.18 1.14
C PHE A 87 -4.73 27.88 0.73
N ALA A 88 -5.01 26.62 0.49
CA ALA A 88 -6.35 26.12 0.28
C ALA A 88 -6.54 24.76 0.93
N LEU A 89 -7.74 24.48 1.40
CA LEU A 89 -8.18 23.13 1.66
C LEU A 89 -8.58 22.49 0.34
N PHE A 90 -8.41 21.19 0.23
CA PHE A 90 -8.99 20.45 -0.88
C PHE A 90 -9.70 19.20 -0.39
N THR A 91 -10.68 18.78 -1.15
CA THR A 91 -11.32 17.48 -1.01
C THR A 91 -11.10 16.73 -2.32
N GLU A 92 -10.53 15.55 -2.23
CA GLU A 92 -10.30 14.66 -3.36
C GLU A 92 -11.25 13.48 -3.28
N THR A 93 -12.15 13.36 -4.24
CA THR A 93 -12.97 12.17 -4.47
C THR A 93 -12.28 11.31 -5.50
N GLN A 94 -12.07 10.03 -5.20
CA GLN A 94 -11.40 9.09 -6.10
C GLN A 94 -12.23 7.84 -6.35
N LEU A 95 -12.28 7.42 -7.60
CA LEU A 95 -12.74 6.10 -8.02
C LEU A 95 -11.53 5.34 -8.54
N ALA A 96 -11.17 4.25 -7.89
CA ALA A 96 -9.95 3.52 -8.19
C ALA A 96 -10.22 2.04 -8.42
N GLY A 97 -9.44 1.47 -9.33
CA GLY A 97 -9.41 0.03 -9.60
C GLY A 97 -8.00 -0.44 -9.84
N GLY A 98 -7.70 -1.67 -9.42
CA GLY A 98 -6.34 -2.17 -9.57
C GLY A 98 -6.19 -3.65 -9.31
N GLY A 99 -4.95 -4.12 -9.48
CA GLY A 99 -4.54 -5.49 -9.27
C GLY A 99 -3.41 -5.60 -8.25
N THR A 100 -3.35 -6.74 -7.59
CA THR A 100 -2.26 -7.11 -6.68
C THR A 100 -1.72 -8.48 -7.07
N GLN A 101 -0.41 -8.64 -6.94
CA GLN A 101 0.29 -9.91 -7.09
C GLN A 101 1.22 -10.08 -5.89
N ALA A 102 1.12 -11.21 -5.19
CA ALA A 102 1.99 -11.52 -4.08
C ALA A 102 2.54 -12.94 -4.20
N LYS A 103 3.77 -13.12 -3.74
CA LYS A 103 4.42 -14.42 -3.63
C LYS A 103 4.93 -14.57 -2.21
N PHE A 104 4.64 -15.72 -1.62
CA PHE A 104 5.10 -16.09 -0.30
C PHE A 104 5.87 -17.40 -0.41
N ALA A 105 7.02 -17.48 0.24
CA ALA A 105 7.82 -18.71 0.35
C ALA A 105 8.22 -18.91 1.81
N MET A 106 8.12 -20.14 2.29
CA MET A 106 8.43 -20.51 3.67
C MET A 106 9.70 -21.36 3.81
N GLU A 107 10.33 -21.76 2.69
CA GLU A 107 11.56 -22.55 2.70
C GLU A 107 12.56 -21.98 1.72
N GLN A 108 13.85 -21.94 2.09
CA GLN A 108 14.92 -21.62 1.14
C GLN A 108 15.05 -22.74 0.10
N PRO A 109 15.16 -22.40 -1.19
CA PRO A 109 15.50 -23.39 -2.19
C PRO A 109 16.94 -23.86 -1.96
N LYS A 110 17.12 -25.08 -1.44
CA LYS A 110 18.43 -25.71 -1.32
C LYS A 110 18.91 -26.11 -2.71
N LYS A 111 20.16 -25.74 -3.06
CA LYS A 111 20.76 -25.93 -4.39
C LYS A 111 20.83 -27.38 -4.87
N ASP A 112 20.78 -28.37 -3.98
CA ASP A 112 21.10 -29.77 -4.27
C ASP A 112 19.98 -30.77 -3.95
N GLN A 113 18.80 -30.35 -3.57
CA GLN A 113 17.68 -31.26 -3.35
C GLN A 113 16.46 -30.80 -4.10
N PHE A 114 15.84 -31.74 -4.85
CA PHE A 114 14.55 -31.56 -5.50
C PHE A 114 13.43 -31.57 -4.44
N ILE A 115 13.42 -30.57 -3.59
CA ILE A 115 12.35 -30.39 -2.60
C ILE A 115 11.23 -29.60 -3.30
N PRO A 116 9.97 -30.09 -3.30
CA PRO A 116 8.88 -29.34 -3.87
C PRO A 116 8.78 -28.00 -3.16
N TYR A 117 8.90 -26.92 -3.94
CA TYR A 117 8.84 -25.55 -3.48
C TYR A 117 7.50 -25.30 -2.80
N LYS A 118 7.51 -25.08 -1.48
CA LYS A 118 6.33 -24.68 -0.73
C LYS A 118 6.18 -23.17 -0.82
N GLY A 119 5.27 -22.73 -1.65
CA GLY A 119 5.01 -21.33 -1.85
C GLY A 119 3.55 -21.06 -2.17
N THR A 120 3.09 -19.88 -1.82
CA THR A 120 1.75 -19.37 -2.14
C THR A 120 1.88 -18.21 -3.10
N TYR A 121 1.10 -18.27 -4.16
CA TYR A 121 0.96 -17.19 -5.11
C TYR A 121 -0.45 -16.61 -4.98
N GLU A 122 -0.53 -15.31 -4.81
CA GLU A 122 -1.79 -14.58 -4.72
C GLU A 122 -1.92 -13.60 -5.87
N THR A 123 -3.09 -13.61 -6.50
CA THR A 123 -3.52 -12.57 -7.43
C THR A 123 -4.85 -12.03 -6.97
N GLY A 124 -5.01 -10.72 -7.05
CA GLY A 124 -6.26 -10.10 -6.66
C GLY A 124 -6.54 -8.85 -7.47
N TYR A 125 -7.78 -8.41 -7.41
CA TYR A 125 -8.21 -7.12 -7.90
C TYR A 125 -9.01 -6.40 -6.81
N HIS A 126 -9.02 -5.07 -6.90
CA HIS A 126 -9.77 -4.24 -5.98
C HIS A 126 -10.39 -3.06 -6.71
N PHE A 127 -11.51 -2.61 -6.18
CA PHE A 127 -12.19 -1.40 -6.57
C PHE A 127 -12.48 -0.59 -5.32
N SER A 128 -12.33 0.73 -5.40
CA SER A 128 -12.62 1.61 -4.28
C SER A 128 -13.18 2.94 -4.73
N LEU A 129 -14.12 3.45 -3.94
CA LEU A 129 -14.63 4.82 -4.01
C LEU A 129 -14.35 5.47 -2.68
N GLY A 130 -13.68 6.61 -2.68
CA GLY A 130 -13.29 7.25 -1.43
C GLY A 130 -13.13 8.76 -1.54
N VAL A 131 -13.06 9.39 -0.38
CA VAL A 131 -12.89 10.84 -0.22
C VAL A 131 -11.74 11.09 0.75
N SER A 132 -10.81 11.95 0.35
CA SER A 132 -9.64 12.36 1.12
C SER A 132 -9.61 13.88 1.23
N PRO A 133 -9.77 14.45 2.42
CA PRO A 133 -9.51 15.86 2.65
C PRO A 133 -7.99 16.12 2.73
N GLY A 134 -7.59 17.33 2.39
CA GLY A 134 -6.19 17.76 2.46
C GLY A 134 -6.02 19.26 2.52
N LEU A 135 -4.77 19.66 2.68
CA LEU A 135 -4.30 21.03 2.66
C LEU A 135 -3.26 21.17 1.56
N ILE A 136 -3.34 22.25 0.79
CA ILE A 136 -2.34 22.62 -0.20
C ILE A 136 -1.75 23.97 0.16
N ALA A 137 -0.41 24.06 0.03
CA ALA A 137 0.35 25.28 0.24
C ALA A 137 1.17 25.60 -1.01
N PHE A 138 0.90 26.71 -1.67
CA PHE A 138 1.66 27.17 -2.84
C PHE A 138 2.97 27.83 -2.40
N ALA A 139 4.08 27.16 -2.71
CA ALA A 139 5.41 27.69 -2.49
C ALA A 139 5.75 28.75 -3.54
N THR A 140 5.34 28.53 -4.78
CA THR A 140 5.42 29.46 -5.91
C THR A 140 4.10 29.44 -6.69
N ASN A 141 3.98 30.26 -7.73
CA ASN A 141 2.78 30.26 -8.59
C ASN A 141 2.55 28.90 -9.29
N ASN A 142 3.63 28.15 -9.49
CA ASN A 142 3.60 26.89 -10.26
C ASN A 142 3.92 25.65 -9.41
N MET A 143 4.22 25.79 -8.12
CA MET A 143 4.58 24.67 -7.26
C MET A 143 3.87 24.75 -5.91
N ALA A 144 3.32 23.63 -5.49
CA ALA A 144 2.66 23.49 -4.20
C ALA A 144 3.09 22.22 -3.47
N VAL A 145 3.02 22.26 -2.17
CA VAL A 145 3.14 21.11 -1.26
C VAL A 145 1.73 20.75 -0.77
N GLU A 146 1.42 19.47 -0.78
CA GLU A 146 0.13 18.95 -0.36
C GLU A 146 0.28 18.03 0.83
N VAL A 147 -0.67 18.12 1.75
CA VAL A 147 -0.84 17.19 2.87
C VAL A 147 -2.26 16.64 2.79
N SER A 148 -2.41 15.33 2.76
CA SER A 148 -3.73 14.68 2.76
C SER A 148 -3.81 13.67 3.88
N VAL A 149 -5.02 13.43 4.36
CA VAL A 149 -5.29 12.38 5.34
C VAL A 149 -5.98 11.19 4.67
N GLY A 150 -5.96 10.05 5.36
CA GLY A 150 -6.39 8.77 4.81
C GLY A 150 -7.79 8.78 4.20
N VAL A 151 -7.97 7.96 3.20
CA VAL A 151 -9.21 7.84 2.42
C VAL A 151 -10.32 7.25 3.27
N MET A 152 -11.44 7.92 3.30
CA MET A 152 -12.71 7.43 3.83
C MET A 152 -13.56 6.92 2.67
N GLY A 153 -14.05 5.68 2.71
CA GLY A 153 -14.84 5.18 1.59
C GLY A 153 -15.15 3.70 1.64
N ILE A 154 -15.53 3.19 0.49
CA ILE A 154 -15.93 1.80 0.27
C ILE A 154 -14.87 1.14 -0.59
N GLN A 155 -14.47 -0.07 -0.22
CA GLN A 155 -13.54 -0.89 -0.97
C GLN A 155 -14.08 -2.31 -1.10
N TYR A 156 -14.00 -2.83 -2.31
CA TYR A 156 -14.21 -4.24 -2.63
C TYR A 156 -12.90 -4.84 -3.11
N SER A 157 -12.56 -6.03 -2.63
CA SER A 157 -11.39 -6.77 -3.08
C SER A 157 -11.70 -8.26 -3.22
N HIS A 158 -11.13 -8.84 -4.26
CA HIS A 158 -11.18 -10.27 -4.51
C HIS A 158 -9.75 -10.78 -4.67
N THR A 159 -9.42 -11.85 -3.97
CA THR A 159 -8.09 -12.46 -4.00
C THR A 159 -8.21 -13.95 -4.24
N LYS A 160 -7.43 -14.45 -5.20
CA LYS A 160 -7.27 -15.85 -5.52
C LYS A 160 -5.89 -16.29 -5.07
N GLN A 161 -5.83 -17.34 -4.27
CA GLN A 161 -4.61 -17.94 -3.76
C GLN A 161 -4.37 -19.28 -4.43
N THR A 162 -3.15 -19.53 -4.86
CA THR A 162 -2.70 -20.83 -5.36
C THR A 162 -1.56 -21.30 -4.47
N HIS A 163 -1.80 -22.36 -3.72
CA HIS A 163 -0.82 -22.96 -2.83
C HIS A 163 -0.20 -24.18 -3.48
N ASN A 164 1.13 -24.26 -3.51
CA ASN A 164 1.92 -25.36 -4.08
C ASN A 164 1.50 -25.77 -5.50
N ARG A 165 0.99 -24.84 -6.31
CA ARG A 165 0.48 -25.05 -7.68
C ARG A 165 -0.72 -26.01 -7.81
N ILE A 166 -1.29 -26.49 -6.73
CA ILE A 166 -2.33 -27.54 -6.75
C ILE A 166 -3.62 -27.04 -6.07
N SER A 167 -3.49 -26.36 -4.95
CA SER A 167 -4.62 -25.95 -4.12
C SER A 167 -5.03 -24.51 -4.45
N VAL A 168 -6.29 -24.29 -4.82
CA VAL A 168 -6.82 -22.96 -5.16
C VAL A 168 -7.83 -22.55 -4.10
N GLY A 169 -7.59 -21.40 -3.48
CA GLY A 169 -8.52 -20.75 -2.55
C GLY A 169 -8.94 -19.38 -3.11
N GLU A 170 -10.19 -19.01 -2.91
CA GLU A 170 -10.71 -17.70 -3.30
C GLU A 170 -11.27 -16.98 -2.07
N ARG A 171 -10.98 -15.70 -1.96
CA ARG A 171 -11.48 -14.85 -0.89
C ARG A 171 -11.97 -13.53 -1.45
N SER A 172 -13.22 -13.20 -1.15
CA SER A 172 -13.79 -11.88 -1.42
C SER A 172 -13.97 -11.13 -0.12
N SER A 173 -13.67 -9.86 -0.12
CA SER A 173 -13.83 -8.98 1.04
C SER A 173 -14.39 -7.65 0.59
N SER A 174 -15.43 -7.19 1.27
CA SER A 174 -15.99 -5.85 1.12
C SER A 174 -15.80 -5.10 2.42
N ASN A 175 -15.17 -3.96 2.35
CA ASN A 175 -14.92 -3.11 3.51
C ASN A 175 -15.50 -1.72 3.27
N MET A 176 -16.20 -1.22 4.28
CA MET A 176 -16.67 0.15 4.32
C MET A 176 -15.98 0.85 5.49
N ASN A 177 -15.26 1.91 5.20
CA ASN A 177 -14.52 2.66 6.19
C ASN A 177 -15.00 4.10 6.22
N PHE A 178 -15.65 4.49 7.31
CA PHE A 178 -16.10 5.85 7.57
C PHE A 178 -15.16 6.63 8.51
N LYS A 179 -14.06 6.00 8.94
CA LYS A 179 -13.09 6.67 9.80
C LYS A 179 -12.01 7.32 8.95
N VAL A 180 -11.79 8.61 9.15
CA VAL A 180 -10.60 9.30 8.66
C VAL A 180 -9.40 8.80 9.49
N ASN A 181 -8.46 8.17 8.85
CA ASN A 181 -7.24 7.74 9.53
C ASN A 181 -6.24 8.91 9.54
N ILE A 182 -6.27 9.68 10.62
CA ILE A 182 -5.38 10.84 10.82
C ILE A 182 -3.89 10.47 10.89
N PHE A 183 -3.56 9.20 11.14
CA PHE A 183 -2.18 8.70 11.11
C PHE A 183 -1.73 8.29 9.71
N SER A 184 -2.64 8.21 8.74
CA SER A 184 -2.32 7.96 7.34
C SER A 184 -2.14 9.29 6.61
N ILE A 185 -1.03 9.97 6.89
CA ILE A 185 -0.69 11.26 6.28
C ILE A 185 0.03 10.99 4.96
N GLY A 186 -0.51 11.55 3.88
CA GLY A 186 0.13 11.61 2.57
C GLY A 186 0.79 12.98 2.38
N LEU A 187 2.02 12.97 1.89
CA LEU A 187 2.74 14.18 1.45
C LEU A 187 2.89 14.13 -0.06
N GLY A 188 2.66 15.24 -0.72
CA GLY A 188 2.78 15.37 -2.17
C GLY A 188 3.39 16.69 -2.57
N ILE A 189 3.95 16.73 -3.78
CA ILE A 189 4.39 17.95 -4.45
C ILE A 189 3.63 18.01 -5.77
N SER A 190 3.02 19.16 -6.05
CA SER A 190 2.26 19.41 -7.28
C SER A 190 2.88 20.54 -8.06
N PHE A 191 2.93 20.34 -9.38
CA PHE A 191 3.37 21.37 -10.32
C PHE A 191 2.17 21.79 -11.18
N TYR A 192 1.99 23.09 -11.32
CA TYR A 192 0.91 23.72 -12.10
C TYR A 192 1.51 24.38 -13.34
N LEU A 193 0.90 24.16 -14.48
CA LEU A 193 1.29 24.71 -15.78
C LEU A 193 0.46 25.96 -16.12
#